data_5868eb8b679e06c2b173393bf855b345
#
_entry.id   5868eb8b679e06c2b173393bf855b345
#
_cell.length_a   1.000
_cell.length_b   1.000
_cell.length_c   1.000
_cell.angle_alpha   90.00
_cell.angle_beta   90.00
_cell.angle_gamma   90.00
#
_symmetry.space_group_name_H-M   'P 1'
#
loop_
_entity.id
_entity.type
_entity.pdbx_description
1 polymer ?
#
loop_
_entity_poly.entity_id
_entity_poly.type
_entity_poly.pdbx_seq_one_letter_code
_entity_poly.pdbx_strand_id
1 'polypeptide(L)'
;MSDHYEYPYPSTELESQHPFHPYDHQRIPEQDMQKRAMSFFAEMNTRRSIRMFSSEPVPQQLIELAVRTASTAPSGAHKQPWTFVATQNKDIKKAIRDAAEEEERTNYLQNRMNADWQRAIAPLGTDHHKEFLEIAPWVVVLFEQRYEIAKDGSQLKNYYVKESVGIAAGLFITALHQMGLSTLTHTPSPMKFLNHILERPTNERPFCLFPIGYPLDGVKVPDIRRKELNEIFHLL
;
A
#
# COMPACT_ATOMS: atom_id res chain seq x y z
N MET A 1 -5.87 -34.71 32.22
CA MET A 1 -6.12 -35.38 30.96
C MET A 1 -5.85 -34.30 29.89
N SER A 2 -4.75 -34.42 29.20
CA SER A 2 -4.48 -33.52 28.08
C SER A 2 -5.37 -34.00 26.92
N ASP A 3 -6.40 -33.22 26.61
CA ASP A 3 -7.15 -33.40 25.39
C ASP A 3 -6.20 -33.15 24.22
N HIS A 4 -5.48 -34.20 23.81
CA HIS A 4 -4.84 -34.21 22.54
C HIS A 4 -5.94 -34.25 21.49
N TYR A 5 -6.38 -33.06 21.05
CA TYR A 5 -7.08 -32.97 19.79
C TYR A 5 -6.09 -33.38 18.68
N GLU A 6 -6.14 -34.66 18.29
CA GLU A 6 -5.65 -35.04 17.00
C GLU A 6 -6.55 -34.31 15.99
N TYR A 7 -6.04 -33.20 15.49
CA TYR A 7 -6.59 -32.56 14.30
C TYR A 7 -5.83 -33.09 13.08
N PRO A 8 -6.31 -34.12 12.37
CA PRO A 8 -5.97 -34.16 10.98
C PRO A 8 -6.74 -33.02 10.32
N TYR A 9 -6.08 -31.89 10.14
CA TYR A 9 -6.61 -30.83 9.29
C TYR A 9 -5.72 -30.75 8.05
N PRO A 10 -6.30 -30.79 6.87
CA PRO A 10 -7.74 -30.98 6.62
C PRO A 10 -8.25 -32.39 6.95
N SER A 11 -9.57 -32.51 7.23
CA SER A 11 -10.18 -33.84 7.35
C SER A 11 -10.20 -34.54 5.99
N THR A 12 -10.20 -35.88 5.99
CA THR A 12 -10.29 -36.69 4.75
C THR A 12 -11.51 -36.30 3.89
N GLU A 13 -12.62 -35.96 4.54
CA GLU A 13 -13.83 -35.51 3.84
C GLU A 13 -13.60 -34.14 3.16
N LEU A 14 -12.96 -33.20 3.82
CA LEU A 14 -12.64 -31.87 3.26
C LEU A 14 -11.66 -31.98 2.10
N GLU A 15 -10.61 -32.83 2.22
CA GLU A 15 -9.65 -33.09 1.14
C GLU A 15 -10.31 -33.72 -0.10
N SER A 16 -11.34 -34.53 0.10
CA SER A 16 -12.08 -35.11 -1.03
C SER A 16 -12.89 -34.09 -1.83
N GLN A 17 -13.27 -32.99 -1.20
CA GLN A 17 -14.07 -31.92 -1.80
C GLN A 17 -13.20 -30.76 -2.33
N HIS A 18 -12.06 -30.51 -1.70
CA HIS A 18 -11.17 -29.41 -2.01
C HIS A 18 -9.71 -29.85 -2.01
N PRO A 19 -8.90 -29.44 -2.98
CA PRO A 19 -7.47 -29.83 -3.01
C PRO A 19 -6.68 -29.15 -1.90
N PHE A 20 -5.90 -29.93 -1.17
CA PHE A 20 -4.89 -29.47 -0.23
C PHE A 20 -3.51 -30.01 -0.63
N HIS A 21 -2.46 -29.34 -0.20
CA HIS A 21 -1.08 -29.82 -0.37
C HIS A 21 -0.29 -29.58 0.92
N PRO A 22 0.75 -30.38 1.19
CA PRO A 22 1.59 -30.20 2.36
C PRO A 22 2.21 -28.79 2.38
N TYR A 23 2.22 -28.18 3.56
CA TYR A 23 2.94 -26.93 3.78
C TYR A 23 4.40 -27.22 4.09
N ASP A 24 5.29 -26.86 3.16
CA ASP A 24 6.73 -26.98 3.33
C ASP A 24 7.26 -25.84 4.21
N HIS A 25 7.32 -26.09 5.52
CA HIS A 25 7.85 -25.13 6.50
C HIS A 25 9.25 -25.47 6.93
N GLN A 26 10.21 -24.59 6.61
CA GLN A 26 11.58 -24.70 7.10
C GLN A 26 11.74 -23.95 8.43
N ARG A 27 12.01 -24.71 9.49
CA ARG A 27 12.31 -24.12 10.81
C ARG A 27 13.70 -23.46 10.76
N ILE A 28 13.74 -22.18 11.12
CA ILE A 28 14.97 -21.41 11.20
C ILE A 28 15.50 -21.48 12.65
N PRO A 29 16.82 -21.66 12.91
CA PRO A 29 17.39 -21.59 14.24
C PRO A 29 17.11 -20.23 14.91
N GLU A 30 16.90 -20.24 16.23
CA GLU A 30 16.48 -19.03 16.99
C GLU A 30 17.44 -17.85 16.81
N GLN A 31 18.76 -18.12 16.81
CA GLN A 31 19.77 -17.07 16.59
C GLN A 31 19.64 -16.41 15.20
N ASP A 32 19.32 -17.19 14.19
CA ASP A 32 19.10 -16.68 12.83
C ASP A 32 17.75 -15.93 12.74
N MET A 33 16.73 -16.37 13.49
CA MET A 33 15.45 -15.64 13.59
C MET A 33 15.66 -14.23 14.15
N GLN A 34 16.40 -14.12 15.26
CA GLN A 34 16.72 -12.81 15.87
C GLN A 34 17.51 -11.93 14.92
N LYS A 35 18.56 -12.47 14.31
CA LYS A 35 19.41 -11.73 13.37
C LYS A 35 18.60 -11.19 12.19
N ARG A 36 17.76 -12.02 11.56
CA ARG A 36 16.89 -11.62 10.45
C ARG A 36 15.90 -10.54 10.88
N ALA A 37 15.25 -10.72 12.04
CA ALA A 37 14.27 -9.75 12.56
C ALA A 37 14.92 -8.40 12.83
N MET A 38 16.10 -8.37 13.48
CA MET A 38 16.84 -7.15 13.74
C MET A 38 17.29 -6.45 12.46
N SER A 39 17.81 -7.19 11.48
CA SER A 39 18.24 -6.64 10.20
C SER A 39 17.06 -6.02 9.45
N PHE A 40 15.94 -6.74 9.37
CA PHE A 40 14.73 -6.24 8.71
C PHE A 40 14.14 -5.01 9.41
N PHE A 41 14.12 -5.02 10.76
CA PHE A 41 13.68 -3.85 11.52
C PHE A 41 14.59 -2.65 11.27
N ALA A 42 15.91 -2.83 11.32
CA ALA A 42 16.87 -1.74 11.09
C ALA A 42 16.67 -1.12 9.69
N GLU A 43 16.49 -1.94 8.67
CA GLU A 43 16.21 -1.50 7.31
C GLU A 43 14.88 -0.73 7.24
N MET A 44 13.79 -1.30 7.73
CA MET A 44 12.46 -0.66 7.69
C MET A 44 12.40 0.61 8.54
N ASN A 45 13.24 0.72 9.57
CA ASN A 45 13.32 1.92 10.39
C ASN A 45 13.90 3.13 9.64
N THR A 46 14.66 2.92 8.58
CA THR A 46 15.17 3.99 7.70
C THR A 46 14.13 4.52 6.73
N ARG A 47 13.04 3.76 6.48
CA ARG A 47 12.00 4.16 5.53
C ARG A 47 11.31 5.46 5.92
N ARG A 48 11.23 6.39 4.96
CA ARG A 48 10.53 7.68 5.13
C ARG A 48 9.58 7.93 3.94
N SER A 49 8.58 8.77 4.16
CA SER A 49 7.74 9.30 3.07
C SER A 49 8.48 10.43 2.37
N ILE A 50 8.74 10.27 1.08
CA ILE A 50 9.50 11.22 0.26
C ILE A 50 8.53 12.01 -0.62
N ARG A 51 8.74 13.34 -0.71
CA ARG A 51 7.95 14.27 -1.52
C ARG A 51 8.77 15.01 -2.57
N MET A 52 10.08 14.73 -2.64
CA MET A 52 10.98 15.29 -3.65
C MET A 52 11.70 14.14 -4.34
N PHE A 53 11.41 13.95 -5.61
CA PHE A 53 11.92 12.84 -6.40
C PHE A 53 12.88 13.33 -7.49
N SER A 54 13.88 12.50 -7.81
CA SER A 54 14.60 12.58 -9.06
C SER A 54 13.68 12.16 -10.21
N SER A 55 13.90 12.72 -11.39
CA SER A 55 13.25 12.26 -12.64
C SER A 55 13.96 11.06 -13.27
N GLU A 56 14.98 10.49 -12.60
CA GLU A 56 15.73 9.33 -13.08
C GLU A 56 14.79 8.15 -13.32
N PRO A 57 14.91 7.49 -14.49
CA PRO A 57 14.01 6.39 -14.84
C PRO A 57 14.13 5.20 -13.88
N VAL A 58 13.00 4.61 -13.53
CA VAL A 58 12.91 3.36 -12.79
C VAL A 58 12.39 2.26 -13.74
N PRO A 59 13.09 1.12 -13.85
CA PRO A 59 12.65 0.02 -14.70
C PRO A 59 11.27 -0.51 -14.32
N GLN A 60 10.41 -0.75 -15.30
CA GLN A 60 9.06 -1.30 -15.11
C GLN A 60 9.07 -2.60 -14.31
N GLN A 61 10.06 -3.47 -14.55
CA GLN A 61 10.20 -4.75 -13.86
C GLN A 61 10.26 -4.61 -12.34
N LEU A 62 10.83 -3.51 -11.80
CA LEU A 62 10.88 -3.27 -10.35
C LEU A 62 9.48 -2.96 -9.79
N ILE A 63 8.65 -2.25 -10.54
CA ILE A 63 7.25 -2.00 -10.17
C ILE A 63 6.45 -3.29 -10.20
N GLU A 64 6.64 -4.12 -11.22
CA GLU A 64 5.99 -5.43 -11.34
C GLU A 64 6.37 -6.36 -10.16
N LEU A 65 7.63 -6.38 -9.75
CA LEU A 65 8.10 -7.16 -8.59
C LEU A 65 7.48 -6.65 -7.29
N ALA A 66 7.36 -5.33 -7.11
CA ALA A 66 6.68 -4.77 -5.95
C ALA A 66 5.20 -5.15 -5.91
N VAL A 67 4.50 -5.12 -7.05
CA VAL A 67 3.10 -5.55 -7.16
C VAL A 67 2.96 -7.05 -6.90
N ARG A 68 3.87 -7.88 -7.42
CA ARG A 68 3.90 -9.33 -7.13
C ARG A 68 4.09 -9.59 -5.63
N THR A 69 4.99 -8.88 -4.97
CA THR A 69 5.16 -8.96 -3.51
C THR A 69 3.88 -8.54 -2.79
N ALA A 70 3.27 -7.44 -3.19
CA ALA A 70 1.99 -7.00 -2.62
C ALA A 70 0.88 -8.03 -2.79
N SER A 71 0.85 -8.73 -3.93
CA SER A 71 -0.18 -9.76 -4.22
C SER A 71 -0.08 -11.01 -3.35
N THR A 72 1.01 -11.19 -2.58
CA THR A 72 1.13 -12.27 -1.58
C THR A 72 0.40 -11.96 -0.28
N ALA A 73 -0.22 -10.80 -0.15
CA ALA A 73 -0.99 -10.43 1.03
C ALA A 73 -2.13 -11.42 1.30
N PRO A 74 -2.41 -11.75 2.56
CA PRO A 74 -3.63 -12.48 2.90
C PRO A 74 -4.86 -11.60 2.62
N SER A 75 -5.98 -12.24 2.30
CA SER A 75 -7.24 -11.54 2.08
C SER A 75 -8.44 -12.36 2.55
N GLY A 76 -9.54 -11.71 2.91
CA GLY A 76 -10.75 -12.38 3.33
C GLY A 76 -11.25 -13.36 2.25
N ALA A 77 -11.39 -14.63 2.62
CA ALA A 77 -11.76 -15.74 1.72
C ALA A 77 -10.88 -15.81 0.44
N HIS A 78 -9.63 -15.39 0.55
CA HIS A 78 -8.66 -15.32 -0.56
C HIS A 78 -9.16 -14.54 -1.79
N LYS A 79 -10.00 -13.52 -1.56
CA LYS A 79 -10.64 -12.73 -2.62
C LYS A 79 -9.69 -11.78 -3.35
N GLN A 80 -8.55 -11.41 -2.74
CA GLN A 80 -7.53 -10.54 -3.33
C GLN A 80 -8.14 -9.26 -3.95
N PRO A 81 -8.90 -8.46 -3.17
CA PRO A 81 -9.78 -7.42 -3.68
C PRO A 81 -9.02 -6.12 -4.00
N TRP A 82 -7.95 -6.22 -4.78
CA TRP A 82 -7.09 -5.10 -5.14
C TRP A 82 -6.78 -5.06 -6.63
N THR A 83 -6.60 -3.86 -7.14
CA THR A 83 -6.06 -3.58 -8.47
C THR A 83 -4.97 -2.52 -8.35
N PHE A 84 -3.80 -2.78 -8.90
CA PHE A 84 -2.72 -1.81 -9.04
C PHE A 84 -2.70 -1.29 -10.46
N VAL A 85 -2.77 0.03 -10.64
CA VAL A 85 -2.67 0.70 -11.95
C VAL A 85 -1.42 1.57 -11.93
N ALA A 86 -0.45 1.26 -12.76
CA ALA A 86 0.82 1.96 -12.85
C ALA A 86 0.92 2.77 -14.14
N THR A 87 1.48 3.98 -14.07
CA THR A 87 1.69 4.83 -15.24
C THR A 87 3.02 5.60 -15.18
N GLN A 88 3.68 5.72 -16.35
CA GLN A 88 4.76 6.64 -16.63
C GLN A 88 4.31 7.72 -17.64
N ASN A 89 3.10 7.61 -18.17
CA ASN A 89 2.59 8.53 -19.17
C ASN A 89 2.51 9.96 -18.58
N LYS A 90 3.18 10.90 -19.20
CA LYS A 90 3.28 12.29 -18.73
C LYS A 90 1.94 12.99 -18.68
N ASP A 91 1.08 12.76 -19.68
CA ASP A 91 -0.24 13.40 -19.77
C ASP A 91 -1.18 12.87 -18.67
N ILE A 92 -1.17 11.54 -18.42
CA ILE A 92 -1.93 10.92 -17.33
C ILE A 92 -1.43 11.42 -15.98
N LYS A 93 -0.10 11.47 -15.75
CA LYS A 93 0.48 11.98 -14.49
C LYS A 93 0.11 13.44 -14.27
N LYS A 94 0.17 14.26 -15.34
CA LYS A 94 -0.27 15.65 -15.28
C LYS A 94 -1.75 15.78 -14.94
N ALA A 95 -2.62 15.02 -15.58
CA ALA A 95 -4.06 15.02 -15.27
C ALA A 95 -4.34 14.59 -13.82
N ILE A 96 -3.61 13.59 -13.30
CA ILE A 96 -3.69 13.17 -11.90
C ILE A 96 -3.25 14.31 -10.96
N ARG A 97 -2.13 14.97 -11.27
CA ARG A 97 -1.63 16.12 -10.50
C ARG A 97 -2.65 17.24 -10.47
N ASP A 98 -3.10 17.70 -11.63
CA ASP A 98 -4.02 18.84 -11.76
C ASP A 98 -5.29 18.59 -10.94
N ALA A 99 -5.88 17.39 -11.04
CA ALA A 99 -7.07 17.01 -10.30
C ALA A 99 -6.81 16.89 -8.79
N ALA A 100 -5.66 16.32 -8.39
CA ALA A 100 -5.28 16.21 -6.98
C ALA A 100 -5.05 17.59 -6.34
N GLU A 101 -4.37 18.51 -7.04
CA GLU A 101 -4.12 19.88 -6.58
C GLU A 101 -5.42 20.68 -6.46
N GLU A 102 -6.40 20.47 -7.33
CA GLU A 102 -7.71 21.13 -7.23
C GLU A 102 -8.49 20.67 -6.01
N GLU A 103 -8.52 19.35 -5.73
CA GLU A 103 -9.14 18.82 -4.52
C GLU A 103 -8.42 19.31 -3.25
N GLU A 104 -7.10 19.31 -3.26
CA GLU A 104 -6.28 19.79 -2.15
C GLU A 104 -6.43 21.31 -1.96
N ARG A 105 -6.50 22.11 -3.02
CA ARG A 105 -6.76 23.54 -2.93
C ARG A 105 -8.07 23.82 -2.21
N THR A 106 -9.11 23.07 -2.54
CA THR A 106 -10.39 23.16 -1.86
C THR A 106 -10.27 22.80 -0.36
N ASN A 107 -9.49 21.76 -0.04
CA ASN A 107 -9.26 21.36 1.34
C ASN A 107 -8.49 22.41 2.15
N TYR A 108 -7.38 22.93 1.58
CA TYR A 108 -6.47 23.86 2.26
C TYR A 108 -7.03 25.29 2.32
N LEU A 109 -7.69 25.78 1.26
CA LEU A 109 -8.05 27.20 1.12
C LEU A 109 -9.53 27.49 1.38
N GLN A 110 -10.41 26.47 1.32
CA GLN A 110 -11.86 26.65 1.52
C GLN A 110 -12.38 26.09 2.85
N ASN A 111 -11.52 25.97 3.86
CA ASN A 111 -11.87 25.55 5.22
C ASN A 111 -12.52 24.17 5.37
N ARG A 112 -12.28 23.22 4.43
CA ARG A 112 -12.68 21.83 4.63
C ARG A 112 -11.82 21.13 5.70
N MET A 113 -10.58 21.57 5.91
CA MET A 113 -9.73 21.11 6.99
C MET A 113 -10.02 21.85 8.27
N ASN A 114 -10.35 21.11 9.33
CA ASN A 114 -10.45 21.68 10.67
C ASN A 114 -9.06 22.05 11.23
N ALA A 115 -9.04 22.87 12.29
CA ALA A 115 -7.80 23.35 12.90
C ALA A 115 -6.90 22.22 13.45
N ASP A 116 -7.50 21.10 13.92
CA ASP A 116 -6.74 19.96 14.42
C ASP A 116 -5.99 19.25 13.31
N TRP A 117 -6.65 19.05 12.16
CA TRP A 117 -6.02 18.47 10.99
C TRP A 117 -4.89 19.37 10.46
N GLN A 118 -5.14 20.67 10.34
CA GLN A 118 -4.11 21.62 9.91
C GLN A 118 -2.88 21.56 10.82
N ARG A 119 -3.06 21.52 12.15
CA ARG A 119 -1.95 21.36 13.11
C ARG A 119 -1.21 20.04 12.93
N ALA A 120 -1.93 18.95 12.67
CA ALA A 120 -1.34 17.63 12.52
C ALA A 120 -0.46 17.50 11.25
N ILE A 121 -0.82 18.17 10.15
CA ILE A 121 -0.06 18.10 8.90
C ILE A 121 1.03 19.17 8.77
N ALA A 122 0.97 20.25 9.53
CA ALA A 122 1.93 21.35 9.47
C ALA A 122 3.40 20.90 9.58
N PRO A 123 3.77 19.97 10.52
CA PRO A 123 5.14 19.46 10.61
C PRO A 123 5.58 18.65 9.39
N LEU A 124 4.65 18.21 8.52
CA LEU A 124 4.97 17.43 7.33
C LEU A 124 5.46 18.30 6.16
N GLY A 125 5.33 19.63 6.26
CA GLY A 125 5.75 20.55 5.22
C GLY A 125 5.06 20.30 3.88
N THR A 126 3.77 19.97 3.88
CA THR A 126 2.98 19.71 2.67
C THR A 126 1.87 20.74 2.53
N ASP A 127 1.60 21.13 1.32
CA ASP A 127 0.53 22.05 0.92
C ASP A 127 -0.30 21.48 -0.24
N HIS A 128 -1.03 22.32 -0.96
CA HIS A 128 -1.86 21.87 -2.09
C HIS A 128 -1.07 21.61 -3.37
N HIS A 129 0.21 21.97 -3.46
CA HIS A 129 1.04 21.68 -4.64
C HIS A 129 1.58 20.25 -4.57
N LYS A 130 1.49 19.52 -5.68
CA LYS A 130 1.81 18.09 -5.76
C LYS A 130 2.69 17.76 -6.96
N GLU A 131 3.69 18.59 -7.23
CA GLU A 131 4.63 18.43 -8.35
C GLU A 131 5.24 17.03 -8.40
N PHE A 132 5.40 16.41 -7.27
CA PHE A 132 5.95 15.06 -7.17
C PHE A 132 5.12 14.00 -7.93
N LEU A 133 3.84 14.23 -8.18
CA LEU A 133 3.00 13.33 -8.98
C LEU A 133 3.38 13.35 -10.46
N GLU A 134 3.97 14.45 -10.92
CA GLU A 134 4.44 14.57 -12.31
C GLU A 134 5.93 14.26 -12.44
N ILE A 135 6.75 14.65 -11.45
CA ILE A 135 8.20 14.48 -11.45
C ILE A 135 8.60 13.02 -11.25
N ALA A 136 8.01 12.33 -10.26
CA ALA A 136 8.31 10.92 -10.00
C ALA A 136 8.16 10.09 -11.28
N PRO A 137 9.11 9.19 -11.62
CA PRO A 137 9.06 8.41 -12.87
C PRO A 137 7.81 7.54 -12.96
N TRP A 138 7.30 7.05 -11.84
CA TRP A 138 6.06 6.27 -11.77
C TRP A 138 5.03 6.88 -10.83
N VAL A 139 3.77 6.75 -11.21
CA VAL A 139 2.61 6.84 -10.30
C VAL A 139 1.88 5.52 -10.33
N VAL A 140 1.68 4.92 -9.16
CA VAL A 140 0.87 3.71 -8.98
C VAL A 140 -0.34 4.07 -8.15
N VAL A 141 -1.53 3.68 -8.61
CA VAL A 141 -2.78 3.82 -7.87
C VAL A 141 -3.28 2.45 -7.47
N LEU A 142 -3.48 2.26 -6.18
CA LEU A 142 -4.09 1.06 -5.62
C LEU A 142 -5.59 1.31 -5.45
N PHE A 143 -6.37 0.40 -6.02
CA PHE A 143 -7.83 0.39 -5.91
C PHE A 143 -8.30 -0.77 -5.03
N GLU A 144 -9.32 -0.54 -4.23
CA GLU A 144 -10.09 -1.57 -3.54
C GLU A 144 -11.25 -2.02 -4.44
N GLN A 145 -11.42 -3.33 -4.61
CA GLN A 145 -12.56 -3.93 -5.30
C GLN A 145 -13.66 -4.21 -4.27
N ARG A 146 -14.69 -3.37 -4.24
CA ARG A 146 -15.78 -3.49 -3.26
C ARG A 146 -16.60 -4.79 -3.42
N TYR A 147 -16.71 -5.27 -4.64
CA TYR A 147 -17.37 -6.51 -5.04
C TYR A 147 -16.78 -7.02 -6.35
N GLU A 148 -16.88 -8.31 -6.59
CA GLU A 148 -16.60 -8.90 -7.89
C GLU A 148 -17.82 -8.81 -8.79
N ILE A 149 -17.59 -8.78 -10.11
CA ILE A 149 -18.63 -8.89 -11.11
C ILE A 149 -18.54 -10.30 -11.69
N ALA A 150 -19.55 -11.12 -11.42
CA ALA A 150 -19.65 -12.47 -11.97
C ALA A 150 -19.88 -12.45 -13.49
N LYS A 151 -19.69 -13.60 -14.15
CA LYS A 151 -19.89 -13.72 -15.61
C LYS A 151 -21.30 -13.37 -16.09
N ASP A 152 -22.29 -13.57 -15.24
CA ASP A 152 -23.69 -13.23 -15.48
C ASP A 152 -24.04 -11.78 -15.14
N GLY A 153 -23.05 -10.97 -14.73
CA GLY A 153 -23.21 -9.58 -14.32
C GLY A 153 -23.65 -9.38 -12.87
N SER A 154 -23.89 -10.44 -12.10
CA SER A 154 -24.24 -10.34 -10.68
C SER A 154 -23.05 -9.85 -9.84
N GLN A 155 -23.37 -9.22 -8.69
CA GLN A 155 -22.35 -8.74 -7.76
C GLN A 155 -22.08 -9.81 -6.70
N LEU A 156 -20.81 -10.20 -6.56
CA LEU A 156 -20.34 -11.09 -5.51
C LEU A 156 -19.60 -10.30 -4.44
N LYS A 157 -19.99 -10.48 -3.19
CA LYS A 157 -19.41 -9.76 -2.05
C LYS A 157 -17.94 -10.11 -1.86
N ASN A 158 -17.11 -9.09 -1.69
CA ASN A 158 -15.75 -9.22 -1.15
C ASN A 158 -15.78 -9.02 0.37
N TYR A 159 -14.83 -9.67 1.07
CA TYR A 159 -14.75 -9.64 2.53
C TYR A 159 -13.47 -8.94 2.98
N TYR A 160 -13.54 -8.18 4.10
CA TYR A 160 -12.38 -7.50 4.69
C TYR A 160 -11.55 -6.73 3.68
N VAL A 161 -12.25 -5.99 2.80
CA VAL A 161 -11.63 -5.34 1.63
C VAL A 161 -10.54 -4.35 2.05
N LYS A 162 -10.85 -3.42 2.96
CA LYS A 162 -9.92 -2.38 3.38
C LYS A 162 -8.70 -2.96 4.11
N GLU A 163 -8.93 -3.92 4.98
CA GLU A 163 -7.89 -4.60 5.75
C GLU A 163 -6.95 -5.35 4.79
N SER A 164 -7.51 -6.10 3.85
CA SER A 164 -6.76 -6.85 2.84
C SER A 164 -5.91 -5.91 1.95
N VAL A 165 -6.52 -4.84 1.45
CA VAL A 165 -5.84 -3.85 0.61
C VAL A 165 -4.78 -3.08 1.40
N GLY A 166 -5.03 -2.79 2.70
CA GLY A 166 -4.04 -2.16 3.59
C GLY A 166 -2.81 -3.04 3.80
N ILE A 167 -2.98 -4.37 3.97
CA ILE A 167 -1.86 -5.31 4.08
C ILE A 167 -1.07 -5.36 2.76
N ALA A 168 -1.76 -5.44 1.61
CA ALA A 168 -1.12 -5.41 0.30
C ALA A 168 -0.34 -4.10 0.08
N ALA A 169 -0.90 -2.95 0.47
CA ALA A 169 -0.21 -1.67 0.43
C ALA A 169 1.07 -1.65 1.29
N GLY A 170 1.02 -2.23 2.49
CA GLY A 170 2.18 -2.36 3.37
C GLY A 170 3.30 -3.21 2.75
N LEU A 171 2.96 -4.35 2.15
CA LEU A 171 3.93 -5.20 1.44
C LEU A 171 4.50 -4.50 0.19
N PHE A 172 3.67 -3.75 -0.55
CA PHE A 172 4.11 -2.95 -1.69
C PHE A 172 5.17 -1.92 -1.28
N ILE A 173 4.91 -1.13 -0.23
CA ILE A 173 5.82 -0.14 0.30
C ILE A 173 7.12 -0.78 0.79
N THR A 174 7.03 -1.93 1.45
CA THR A 174 8.18 -2.70 1.91
C THR A 174 9.06 -3.15 0.75
N ALA A 175 8.45 -3.72 -0.30
CA ALA A 175 9.19 -4.15 -1.49
C ALA A 175 9.90 -2.99 -2.19
N LEU A 176 9.24 -1.85 -2.35
CA LEU A 176 9.87 -0.65 -2.92
C LEU A 176 11.06 -0.21 -2.09
N HIS A 177 10.92 -0.17 -0.76
CA HIS A 177 12.00 0.23 0.14
C HIS A 177 13.21 -0.72 0.06
N GLN A 178 12.97 -2.03 0.03
CA GLN A 178 14.01 -3.05 -0.13
C GLN A 178 14.79 -2.94 -1.46
N MET A 179 14.15 -2.41 -2.49
CA MET A 179 14.80 -2.13 -3.78
C MET A 179 15.49 -0.75 -3.84
N GLY A 180 15.54 0.00 -2.72
CA GLY A 180 16.11 1.34 -2.67
C GLY A 180 15.22 2.42 -3.29
N LEU A 181 13.97 2.11 -3.60
CA LEU A 181 13.01 3.06 -4.14
C LEU A 181 12.24 3.78 -3.03
N SER A 182 11.95 5.03 -3.28
CA SER A 182 11.18 5.88 -2.38
C SER A 182 9.76 6.07 -2.86
N THR A 183 8.86 6.25 -1.90
CA THR A 183 7.46 6.56 -2.14
C THR A 183 6.84 7.33 -0.97
N LEU A 184 5.61 7.76 -1.16
CA LEU A 184 4.69 8.17 -0.09
C LEU A 184 3.30 7.63 -0.38
N THR A 185 2.50 7.48 0.66
CA THR A 185 1.06 7.29 0.52
C THR A 185 0.41 8.66 0.34
N HIS A 186 -0.23 8.87 -0.80
CA HIS A 186 -0.96 10.12 -1.08
C HIS A 186 -2.45 9.80 -1.26
N THR A 187 -3.28 10.51 -0.52
CA THR A 187 -4.74 10.25 -0.45
C THR A 187 -5.51 11.57 -0.51
N PRO A 188 -5.48 12.29 -1.66
CA PRO A 188 -6.30 13.47 -1.84
C PRO A 188 -7.78 13.09 -1.69
N SER A 189 -8.58 13.91 -1.01
CA SER A 189 -9.97 13.56 -0.74
C SER A 189 -10.92 14.64 -1.28
N PRO A 190 -11.88 14.22 -2.12
CA PRO A 190 -12.20 12.88 -2.64
C PRO A 190 -11.25 12.44 -3.78
N MET A 191 -11.06 11.10 -3.95
CA MET A 191 -10.19 10.53 -4.99
C MET A 191 -10.94 10.02 -6.23
N LYS A 192 -12.23 10.29 -6.36
CA LYS A 192 -13.06 9.72 -7.45
C LYS A 192 -12.58 10.10 -8.86
N PHE A 193 -11.86 11.21 -9.00
CA PHE A 193 -11.27 11.63 -10.27
C PHE A 193 -10.33 10.56 -10.85
N LEU A 194 -9.68 9.74 -10.01
CA LEU A 194 -8.81 8.65 -10.45
C LEU A 194 -9.55 7.56 -11.21
N ASN A 195 -10.80 7.24 -10.82
CA ASN A 195 -11.60 6.29 -11.60
C ASN A 195 -11.81 6.80 -13.03
N HIS A 196 -12.04 8.10 -13.17
CA HIS A 196 -12.29 8.72 -14.47
C HIS A 196 -11.01 8.78 -15.32
N ILE A 197 -9.92 9.32 -14.75
CA ILE A 197 -8.64 9.46 -15.47
C ILE A 197 -8.06 8.11 -15.89
N LEU A 198 -8.21 7.09 -15.04
CA LEU A 198 -7.63 5.75 -15.25
C LEU A 198 -8.66 4.74 -15.80
N GLU A 199 -9.84 5.20 -16.20
CA GLU A 199 -10.93 4.40 -16.80
C GLU A 199 -11.26 3.15 -15.99
N ARG A 200 -11.39 3.32 -14.65
CA ARG A 200 -11.64 2.17 -13.77
C ARG A 200 -13.13 1.86 -13.62
N PRO A 201 -13.48 0.56 -13.52
CA PRO A 201 -14.87 0.16 -13.37
C PRO A 201 -15.48 0.61 -12.04
N THR A 202 -16.81 0.61 -11.98
CA THR A 202 -17.57 1.17 -10.85
C THR A 202 -17.43 0.36 -9.54
N ASN A 203 -17.02 -0.91 -9.61
CA ASN A 203 -16.74 -1.73 -8.45
C ASN A 203 -15.38 -1.40 -7.79
N GLU A 204 -14.51 -0.67 -8.47
CA GLU A 204 -13.23 -0.24 -7.95
C GLU A 204 -13.32 1.16 -7.33
N ARG A 205 -12.68 1.33 -6.19
CA ARG A 205 -12.55 2.59 -5.48
C ARG A 205 -11.07 2.88 -5.19
N PRO A 206 -10.56 4.08 -5.47
CA PRO A 206 -9.19 4.42 -5.13
C PRO A 206 -8.95 4.31 -3.62
N PHE A 207 -7.87 3.62 -3.26
CA PHE A 207 -7.42 3.46 -1.88
C PHE A 207 -6.25 4.39 -1.56
N CYS A 208 -5.24 4.41 -2.43
CA CYS A 208 -4.04 5.24 -2.24
C CYS A 208 -3.27 5.42 -3.55
N LEU A 209 -2.61 6.60 -3.72
CA LEU A 209 -1.61 6.84 -4.76
C LEU A 209 -0.20 6.68 -4.18
N PHE A 210 0.71 6.18 -5.01
CA PHE A 210 2.12 6.03 -4.73
C PHE A 210 2.94 6.65 -5.88
N PRO A 211 3.44 7.88 -5.77
CA PRO A 211 4.55 8.34 -6.60
C PRO A 211 5.79 7.56 -6.19
N ILE A 212 6.54 7.06 -7.18
CA ILE A 212 7.67 6.15 -6.96
C ILE A 212 8.86 6.60 -7.79
N GLY A 213 10.02 6.63 -7.16
CA GLY A 213 11.28 6.99 -7.79
C GLY A 213 12.42 7.00 -6.79
N TYR A 214 13.58 7.47 -7.24
CA TYR A 214 14.69 7.79 -6.34
C TYR A 214 14.43 9.14 -5.65
N PRO A 215 14.85 9.32 -4.39
CA PRO A 215 14.79 10.63 -3.75
C PRO A 215 15.72 11.61 -4.50
N LEU A 216 15.37 12.88 -4.49
CA LEU A 216 16.27 13.94 -4.97
C LEU A 216 17.49 14.02 -4.04
N ASP A 217 18.67 14.28 -4.61
CA ASP A 217 19.89 14.45 -3.83
C ASP A 217 19.73 15.57 -2.79
N GLY A 218 20.17 15.27 -1.57
CA GLY A 218 20.06 16.22 -0.46
C GLY A 218 18.64 16.45 0.08
N VAL A 219 17.67 15.62 -0.32
CA VAL A 219 16.28 15.73 0.19
C VAL A 219 16.23 15.66 1.71
N LYS A 220 15.43 16.53 2.30
CA LYS A 220 15.15 16.52 3.73
C LYS A 220 13.77 15.92 4.00
N VAL A 221 13.63 15.28 5.14
CA VAL A 221 12.36 14.72 5.62
C VAL A 221 12.02 15.34 6.98
N PRO A 222 10.73 15.45 7.33
CA PRO A 222 10.30 15.98 8.61
C PRO A 222 10.98 15.24 9.78
N ASP A 223 11.45 15.96 10.79
CA ASP A 223 11.99 15.37 12.01
C ASP A 223 10.84 14.98 12.95
N ILE A 224 10.28 13.80 12.70
CA ILE A 224 9.19 13.22 13.47
C ILE A 224 9.62 11.86 14.02
N ARG A 225 9.25 11.59 15.29
CA ARG A 225 9.56 10.32 15.93
C ARG A 225 8.46 9.27 15.69
N ARG A 226 8.84 8.01 15.71
CA ARG A 226 7.91 6.90 15.91
C ARG A 226 7.60 6.75 17.39
N LYS A 227 6.47 6.13 17.69
CA LYS A 227 6.14 5.74 19.05
C LYS A 227 7.15 4.71 19.57
N GLU A 228 7.43 4.78 20.86
CA GLU A 228 8.25 3.79 21.54
C GLU A 228 7.48 2.46 21.70
N LEU A 229 8.21 1.36 21.91
CA LEU A 229 7.60 0.04 21.99
C LEU A 229 6.53 -0.04 23.07
N ASN A 230 6.74 0.56 24.23
CA ASN A 230 5.78 0.58 25.33
C ASN A 230 4.50 1.39 25.07
N GLU A 231 4.51 2.25 24.01
CA GLU A 231 3.32 2.99 23.56
C GLU A 231 2.42 2.16 22.62
N ILE A 232 2.93 1.04 22.08
CA ILE A 232 2.25 0.25 21.05
C ILE A 232 2.18 -1.26 21.35
N PHE A 233 2.86 -1.73 22.38
CA PHE A 233 2.93 -3.13 22.75
C PHE A 233 2.67 -3.32 24.24
N HIS A 234 1.72 -4.20 24.57
CA HIS A 234 1.38 -4.59 25.94
C HIS A 234 1.46 -6.09 26.05
N LEU A 235 2.25 -6.59 26.98
CA LEU A 235 2.32 -8.01 27.35
C LEU A 235 1.40 -8.25 28.54
N LEU A 236 0.46 -9.20 28.43
CA LEU A 236 -0.48 -9.59 29.46
C LEU A 236 -0.05 -10.87 30.16
#